data_53fbb527de5f6e1642aec89e4ac5c1cb
#
_entry.id   53fbb527de5f6e1642aec89e4ac5c1cb
#
_cell.length_a   1.000
_cell.length_b   1.000
_cell.length_c   1.000
_cell.angle_alpha   90.00
_cell.angle_beta   90.00
_cell.angle_gamma   90.00
#
_symmetry.space_group_name_H-M   'P 1'
#
loop_
_entity.id
_entity.type
_entity.pdbx_description
1 polymer ?
#
loop_
_entity_poly.entity_id
_entity_poly.type
_entity_poly.pdbx_seq_one_letter_code
_entity_poly.pdbx_strand_id
1 'polypeptide(L)' 'MEIKQDDYVVKFPEVLKLSDRDINTIKNVINQFYKNHNTQTCVRVAYKVQEVLKIHTELYAIDFLEKLLADYNYLATK' A
#
# COMPACT_ATOMS: atom_id res chain seq x y z
N MET A 1 -2.61 -25.40 13.68
CA MET A 1 -1.86 -25.06 12.50
C MET A 1 -1.27 -23.67 12.63
N GLU A 2 -0.05 -23.55 12.40
CA GLU A 2 0.56 -22.25 12.55
C GLU A 2 0.54 -21.49 11.25
N ILE A 3 0.59 -20.19 11.39
CA ILE A 3 0.64 -19.33 10.25
C ILE A 3 2.07 -19.26 9.75
N LYS A 4 2.19 -19.50 8.49
CA LYS A 4 3.50 -19.50 7.89
C LYS A 4 3.82 -18.13 7.36
N GLN A 5 4.37 -17.31 8.22
CA GLN A 5 4.76 -15.97 7.79
C GLN A 5 5.80 -16.01 6.70
N ASP A 6 6.56 -17.07 6.65
CA ASP A 6 7.53 -17.24 5.60
C ASP A 6 6.89 -17.36 4.23
N ASP A 7 5.61 -17.73 4.19
CA ASP A 7 4.90 -17.84 2.93
C ASP A 7 4.46 -16.48 2.39
N TYR A 8 4.52 -15.45 3.22
CA TYR A 8 4.13 -14.13 2.76
C TYR A 8 5.19 -13.58 1.81
N VAL A 9 4.76 -13.09 0.67
CA VAL A 9 5.67 -12.56 -0.33
C VAL A 9 5.55 -11.05 -0.36
N VAL A 10 6.62 -10.37 0.02
CA VAL A 10 6.67 -8.91 -0.06
C VAL A 10 6.87 -8.53 -1.52
N LYS A 11 5.94 -7.74 -2.04
CA LYS A 11 6.01 -7.30 -3.43
C LYS A 11 6.66 -5.95 -3.57
N PHE A 12 6.46 -5.08 -2.59
CA PHE A 12 6.97 -3.71 -2.67
C PHE A 12 7.78 -3.35 -1.43
N PRO A 13 8.99 -3.91 -1.30
CA PRO A 13 9.81 -3.55 -0.14
C PRO A 13 10.14 -2.08 -0.10
N GLU A 14 10.04 -1.40 -1.24
CA GLU A 14 10.28 0.04 -1.29
C GLU A 14 9.32 0.83 -0.41
N VAL A 15 8.23 0.21 0.04
CA VAL A 15 7.27 0.88 0.90
C VAL A 15 7.93 1.44 2.17
N LEU A 16 9.02 0.84 2.59
CA LEU A 16 9.72 1.34 3.79
C LEU A 16 10.35 2.70 3.58
N LYS A 17 10.45 3.15 2.34
CA LYS A 17 10.96 4.49 2.06
C LYS A 17 9.93 5.57 2.33
N LEU A 18 8.67 5.19 2.49
CA LEU A 18 7.61 6.14 2.79
C LEU A 18 7.67 6.54 4.25
N SER A 19 7.29 7.80 4.51
CA SER A 19 7.22 8.28 5.88
C SER A 19 5.94 7.81 6.54
N ASP A 20 5.89 8.00 7.88
CA ASP A 20 4.67 7.67 8.60
C ASP A 20 3.49 8.46 8.07
N ARG A 21 3.73 9.71 7.69
CA ARG A 21 2.67 10.53 7.12
C ARG A 21 2.13 9.90 5.83
N ASP A 22 3.04 9.43 5.00
CA ASP A 22 2.62 8.81 3.74
C ASP A 22 1.80 7.54 4.00
N ILE A 23 2.23 6.75 4.97
CA ILE A 23 1.50 5.54 5.32
C ILE A 23 0.11 5.87 5.83
N ASN A 24 0.02 6.91 6.68
CA ASN A 24 -1.29 7.33 7.17
C ASN A 24 -2.18 7.83 6.05
N THR A 25 -1.61 8.53 5.09
CA THR A 25 -2.36 8.97 3.92
C THR A 25 -2.93 7.78 3.16
N ILE A 26 -2.12 6.74 2.98
CA ILE A 26 -2.57 5.54 2.30
C ILE A 26 -3.73 4.90 3.05
N LYS A 27 -3.60 4.79 4.38
CA LYS A 27 -4.68 4.23 5.19
C LYS A 27 -5.97 5.03 5.04
N ASN A 28 -5.85 6.33 5.07
CA ASN A 28 -7.03 7.20 4.94
C ASN A 28 -7.67 7.04 3.57
N VAL A 29 -6.86 6.96 2.54
CA VAL A 29 -7.38 6.83 1.18
C VAL A 29 -8.10 5.50 1.02
N ILE A 30 -7.56 4.43 1.59
CA ILE A 30 -8.22 3.13 1.53
C ILE A 30 -9.57 3.19 2.24
N ASN A 31 -9.61 3.80 3.42
CA ASN A 31 -10.87 3.96 4.16
C ASN A 31 -11.88 4.77 3.37
N GLN A 32 -11.43 5.85 2.75
CA GLN A 32 -12.32 6.68 1.94
C GLN A 32 -12.86 5.93 0.75
N PHE A 33 -12.02 5.09 0.16
CA PHE A 33 -12.47 4.30 -0.97
C PHE A 33 -13.62 3.38 -0.58
N TYR A 34 -13.49 2.69 0.54
CA TYR A 34 -14.53 1.75 0.97
C TYR A 34 -15.75 2.46 1.52
N LYS A 35 -15.57 3.64 2.09
CA LYS A 35 -16.66 4.35 2.71
C LYS A 35 -17.44 5.18 1.70
N ASN A 36 -16.74 5.86 0.82
CA ASN A 36 -17.34 6.83 -0.09
C ASN A 36 -17.12 6.47 -1.56
N HIS A 37 -16.47 5.35 -1.84
CA HIS A 37 -16.17 4.94 -3.20
C HIS A 37 -15.39 6.03 -3.96
N ASN A 38 -14.48 6.68 -3.25
CA ASN A 38 -13.71 7.78 -3.84
C ASN A 38 -12.55 7.21 -4.66
N THR A 39 -12.87 6.77 -5.87
CA THR A 39 -11.89 6.14 -6.75
C THR A 39 -10.84 7.12 -7.23
N GLN A 40 -11.25 8.35 -7.50
CA GLN A 40 -10.34 9.36 -8.03
C GLN A 40 -9.17 9.61 -7.10
N THR A 41 -9.45 9.80 -5.83
CA THR A 41 -8.39 10.03 -4.86
C THR A 41 -7.48 8.82 -4.75
N CYS A 42 -8.07 7.64 -4.77
CA CYS A 42 -7.31 6.40 -4.70
C CYS A 42 -6.32 6.30 -5.86
N VAL A 43 -6.79 6.56 -7.06
CA VAL A 43 -5.94 6.49 -8.26
C VAL A 43 -4.83 7.53 -8.18
N ARG A 44 -5.17 8.73 -7.76
CA ARG A 44 -4.18 9.80 -7.68
C ARG A 44 -3.07 9.46 -6.70
N VAL A 45 -3.44 8.97 -5.53
CA VAL A 45 -2.45 8.63 -4.52
C VAL A 45 -1.60 7.44 -4.99
N ALA A 46 -2.23 6.47 -5.64
CA ALA A 46 -1.48 5.33 -6.16
C ALA A 46 -0.41 5.77 -7.15
N TYR A 47 -0.77 6.67 -8.07
CA TYR A 47 0.21 7.20 -9.02
C TYR A 47 1.32 7.95 -8.32
N LYS A 48 0.95 8.77 -7.36
CA LYS A 48 1.95 9.55 -6.63
C LYS A 48 2.95 8.64 -5.94
N VAL A 49 2.46 7.60 -5.30
CA VAL A 49 3.33 6.67 -4.60
C VAL A 49 4.25 5.95 -5.57
N GLN A 50 3.71 5.54 -6.72
CA GLN A 50 4.55 4.89 -7.71
C GLN A 50 5.68 5.81 -8.17
N GLU A 51 5.40 7.09 -8.33
CA GLU A 51 6.43 8.04 -8.72
C GLU A 51 7.48 8.20 -7.63
N VAL A 52 7.03 8.32 -6.39
CA VAL A 52 7.94 8.53 -5.27
C VAL A 52 8.87 7.33 -5.10
N LEU A 53 8.31 6.14 -5.21
CA LEU A 53 9.08 4.92 -5.04
C LEU A 53 9.77 4.47 -6.32
N LYS A 54 9.46 5.12 -7.44
CA LYS A 54 10.03 4.77 -8.74
C LYS A 54 9.76 3.32 -9.10
N ILE A 55 8.52 2.92 -8.88
CA ILE A 55 8.07 1.56 -9.21
C ILE A 55 6.89 1.65 -10.14
N HIS A 56 6.57 0.53 -10.74
CA HIS A 56 5.44 0.43 -11.64
C HIS A 56 4.70 -0.85 -11.34
N THR A 57 3.38 -0.79 -11.40
CA THR A 57 2.56 -1.96 -11.15
C THR A 57 1.33 -1.90 -12.04
N GLU A 58 0.81 -3.09 -12.36
CA GLU A 58 -0.42 -3.19 -13.13
C GLU A 58 -1.63 -3.43 -12.23
N LEU A 59 -1.42 -3.44 -10.93
CA LEU A 59 -2.53 -3.62 -10.00
C LEU A 59 -3.47 -2.42 -10.07
N TYR A 60 -4.73 -2.69 -9.78
CA TYR A 60 -5.67 -1.59 -9.59
C TYR A 60 -5.19 -0.72 -8.42
N ALA A 61 -5.59 0.55 -8.45
CA ALA A 61 -5.12 1.49 -7.45
C ALA A 61 -5.38 1.00 -6.03
N ILE A 62 -6.60 0.55 -5.76
CA ILE A 62 -6.91 0.09 -4.40
C ILE A 62 -6.12 -1.14 -4.03
N ASP A 63 -5.96 -2.08 -4.96
CA ASP A 63 -5.19 -3.29 -4.69
C ASP A 63 -3.74 -2.95 -4.42
N PHE A 64 -3.19 -2.02 -5.19
CA PHE A 64 -1.82 -1.58 -5.00
C PHE A 64 -1.62 -0.96 -3.62
N LEU A 65 -2.51 -0.06 -3.23
CA LEU A 65 -2.38 0.59 -1.94
C LEU A 65 -2.55 -0.39 -0.78
N GLU A 66 -3.47 -1.33 -0.92
CA GLU A 66 -3.66 -2.35 0.11
C GLU A 66 -2.44 -3.24 0.23
N LYS A 67 -1.85 -3.61 -0.91
CA LYS A 67 -0.65 -4.43 -0.87
C LYS A 67 0.51 -3.66 -0.25
N LEU A 68 0.65 -2.39 -0.58
CA LEU A 68 1.68 -1.57 0.03
C LEU A 68 1.55 -1.55 1.55
N LEU A 69 0.32 -1.35 2.02
CA LEU A 69 0.10 -1.29 3.46
C LEU A 69 0.39 -2.63 4.11
N ALA A 70 0.00 -3.71 3.47
CA ALA A 70 0.28 -5.04 4.00
C ALA A 70 1.79 -5.30 4.06
N ASP A 71 2.49 -4.92 3.00
CA ASP A 71 3.94 -5.10 2.99
C ASP A 71 4.61 -4.27 4.07
N TYR A 72 4.14 -3.03 4.24
CA TYR A 72 4.67 -2.18 5.28
C TYR A 72 4.49 -2.80 6.66
N ASN A 73 3.28 -3.28 6.94
CA ASN A 73 3.00 -3.89 8.23
C ASN A 73 3.85 -5.12 8.44
N TYR A 74 3.99 -5.93 7.41
CA TYR A 74 4.80 -7.15 7.52
C TYR A 74 6.25 -6.80 7.84
N LEU A 75 6.81 -5.85 7.09
CA LEU A 75 8.21 -5.50 7.27
C LEU A 75 8.45 -4.75 8.57
N ALA A 76 7.50 -3.93 8.97
CA ALA A 76 7.68 -3.12 10.18
C ALA A 76 7.58 -3.96 11.46
N THR A 77 6.89 -5.10 11.40
CA THR A 77 6.70 -5.92 12.58
C THR A 77 7.66 -7.10 12.64
N LYS A 78 8.52 -7.23 11.67
CA LYS A 78 9.45 -8.36 11.67
C LYS A 78 10.51 -8.25 12.75
#